data_722095943aecb4cc1392c5e9ac29e5af
#
_entry.id   722095943aecb4cc1392c5e9ac29e5af
#
_cell.length_a   1.000
_cell.length_b   1.000
_cell.length_c   1.000
_cell.angle_alpha   90.00
_cell.angle_beta   90.00
_cell.angle_gamma   90.00
#
_symmetry.space_group_name_H-M   'P 1'
#
loop_
_entity.id
_entity.type
_entity.pdbx_description
1 polymer ?
#
loop_
_entity_poly.entity_id
_entity_poly.type
_entity_poly.pdbx_seq_one_letter_code
_entity_poly.pdbx_strand_id
1 'polypeptide(L)'
;SYVKQYADGMKSITGQFEFPYSDWSYNILREVNGRSLSNKTMNNRFQVGLKATILEGLTFDTKFQLEHVIKDSRQLYTDETYYVRDIVNRFTTLNWEDGTTEAHIGKGSILNEGKYVTDAYNWRNQLNFNRTFAERHAFNFVGGVEISQKKLNNRSFAPIYGYNDDYLTSYPIQEVMVFDCFVADDAKTENSKVSIPVTSMFRYNMQRYFSAFANLAYTLDDKYSLSASFR
;
A
#
# COMPACT_ATOMS: atom_id res chain seq x y z
N SER A 1 -15.47 -26.28 -13.96
CA SER A 1 -14.32 -25.48 -13.51
C SER A 1 -13.33 -26.40 -12.80
N TYR A 2 -12.08 -26.04 -12.78
CA TYR A 2 -10.98 -26.75 -12.11
C TYR A 2 -11.30 -27.07 -10.63
N VAL A 3 -11.84 -26.11 -9.90
CA VAL A 3 -12.29 -26.28 -8.50
C VAL A 3 -13.37 -27.34 -8.37
N LYS A 4 -14.28 -27.47 -9.33
CA LYS A 4 -15.32 -28.49 -9.30
C LYS A 4 -14.74 -29.89 -9.54
N GLN A 5 -13.87 -30.05 -10.53
CA GLN A 5 -13.19 -31.34 -10.78
C GLN A 5 -12.41 -31.81 -9.57
N TYR A 6 -11.79 -30.87 -8.88
CA TYR A 6 -11.05 -31.13 -7.68
C TYR A 6 -11.91 -31.57 -6.50
N ALA A 7 -13.00 -30.85 -6.24
CA ALA A 7 -13.96 -31.24 -5.20
C ALA A 7 -14.63 -32.58 -5.51
N ASP A 8 -14.92 -32.86 -6.78
CA ASP A 8 -15.50 -34.13 -7.21
C ASP A 8 -14.48 -35.28 -7.10
N GLY A 9 -13.21 -35.03 -7.41
CA GLY A 9 -12.10 -35.97 -7.19
C GLY A 9 -11.90 -36.32 -5.72
N MET A 10 -11.93 -35.32 -4.87
CA MET A 10 -11.84 -35.53 -3.41
C MET A 10 -13.01 -36.33 -2.85
N LYS A 11 -14.24 -36.04 -3.28
CA LYS A 11 -15.42 -36.84 -2.89
C LYS A 11 -15.31 -38.30 -3.32
N SER A 12 -14.70 -38.56 -4.47
CA SER A 12 -14.45 -39.92 -4.94
C SER A 12 -13.42 -40.65 -4.07
N ILE A 13 -12.40 -39.95 -3.60
CA ILE A 13 -11.36 -40.53 -2.74
C ILE A 13 -11.84 -40.70 -1.30
N THR A 14 -12.61 -39.73 -0.80
CA THR A 14 -13.18 -39.77 0.56
C THR A 14 -14.55 -40.48 0.66
N GLY A 15 -14.93 -41.23 -0.33
CA GLY A 15 -16.27 -41.89 -0.40
C GLY A 15 -16.65 -42.78 0.80
N GLN A 16 -15.71 -43.02 1.71
CA GLN A 16 -15.91 -43.71 2.98
C GLN A 16 -16.05 -42.74 4.17
N PHE A 17 -15.78 -41.46 4.00
CA PHE A 17 -15.79 -40.46 5.05
C PHE A 17 -16.67 -39.27 4.67
N GLU A 18 -17.17 -38.55 5.66
CA GLU A 18 -17.76 -37.23 5.45
C GLU A 18 -16.72 -36.31 4.82
N PHE A 19 -17.12 -35.51 3.81
CA PHE A 19 -16.19 -34.61 3.12
C PHE A 19 -15.67 -33.54 4.11
N PRO A 20 -14.35 -33.55 4.46
CA PRO A 20 -13.85 -32.84 5.63
C PRO A 20 -13.54 -31.37 5.36
N TYR A 21 -13.61 -30.94 4.11
CA TYR A 21 -13.20 -29.60 3.68
C TYR A 21 -14.39 -28.65 3.53
N SER A 22 -14.14 -27.35 3.69
CA SER A 22 -15.12 -26.32 3.38
C SER A 22 -15.45 -26.30 1.90
N ASP A 23 -16.66 -25.87 1.57
CA ASP A 23 -17.10 -25.73 0.18
C ASP A 23 -16.19 -24.78 -0.62
N TRP A 24 -15.68 -25.24 -1.75
CA TRP A 24 -14.87 -24.45 -2.69
C TRP A 24 -15.70 -23.70 -3.75
N SER A 25 -17.02 -23.70 -3.65
CA SER A 25 -17.83 -22.95 -4.61
C SER A 25 -17.59 -21.45 -4.51
N TYR A 26 -17.57 -20.79 -5.65
CA TYR A 26 -17.45 -19.33 -5.73
C TYR A 26 -18.84 -18.72 -5.90
N ASN A 27 -19.20 -17.81 -5.00
CA ASN A 27 -20.43 -17.05 -5.09
C ASN A 27 -20.14 -15.56 -4.85
N ILE A 28 -20.46 -14.74 -5.84
CA ILE A 28 -20.14 -13.30 -5.82
C ILE A 28 -20.78 -12.55 -4.65
N LEU A 29 -21.98 -12.93 -4.23
CA LEU A 29 -22.65 -12.28 -3.08
C LEU A 29 -21.96 -12.63 -1.77
N ARG A 30 -21.55 -13.89 -1.60
CA ARG A 30 -20.74 -14.31 -0.43
C ARG A 30 -19.39 -13.57 -0.40
N GLU A 31 -18.74 -13.42 -1.55
CA GLU A 31 -17.47 -12.67 -1.65
C GLU A 31 -17.63 -11.21 -1.22
N VAL A 32 -18.69 -10.55 -1.68
CA VAL A 32 -18.93 -9.13 -1.32
C VAL A 32 -19.26 -8.98 0.17
N ASN A 33 -20.12 -9.86 0.69
CA ASN A 33 -20.55 -9.80 2.09
C ASN A 33 -19.45 -10.27 3.07
N GLY A 34 -18.59 -11.18 2.62
CA GLY A 34 -17.49 -11.73 3.41
C GLY A 34 -16.26 -10.83 3.49
N ARG A 35 -16.26 -9.64 2.88
CA ARG A 35 -15.09 -8.75 2.83
C ARG A 35 -15.38 -7.42 3.50
N SER A 36 -14.50 -7.02 4.39
CA SER A 36 -14.48 -5.65 4.93
C SER A 36 -13.13 -5.00 4.63
N LEU A 37 -13.15 -3.98 3.76
CA LEU A 37 -11.95 -3.26 3.33
C LEU A 37 -12.03 -1.83 3.83
N SER A 38 -11.12 -1.43 4.70
CA SER A 38 -11.05 -0.09 5.25
C SER A 38 -9.68 0.53 4.99
N ASN A 39 -9.68 1.75 4.48
CA ASN A 39 -8.49 2.59 4.37
C ASN A 39 -8.78 3.92 5.06
N LYS A 40 -8.00 4.23 6.10
CA LYS A 40 -8.07 5.51 6.79
C LYS A 40 -6.83 6.31 6.43
N THR A 41 -7.01 7.53 5.93
CA THR A 41 -5.89 8.41 5.60
C THR A 41 -6.01 9.70 6.39
N MET A 42 -4.94 10.04 7.11
CA MET A 42 -4.78 11.32 7.78
C MET A 42 -3.64 12.06 7.09
N ASN A 43 -3.91 13.27 6.61
CA ASN A 43 -2.92 14.15 5.98
C ASN A 43 -2.85 15.46 6.76
N ASN A 44 -1.72 15.70 7.40
CA ASN A 44 -1.41 16.93 8.09
C ASN A 44 -0.39 17.71 7.27
N ARG A 45 -0.76 18.94 6.87
CA ARG A 45 0.12 19.83 6.13
C ARG A 45 0.25 21.15 6.87
N PHE A 46 1.48 21.52 7.14
CA PHE A 46 1.83 22.82 7.70
C PHE A 46 2.67 23.60 6.70
N GLN A 47 2.29 24.85 6.46
CA GLN A 47 3.03 25.72 5.55
C GLN A 47 3.21 27.09 6.18
N VAL A 48 4.42 27.62 6.11
CA VAL A 48 4.74 28.99 6.48
C VAL A 48 5.47 29.67 5.34
N GLY A 49 5.18 30.92 5.09
CA GLY A 49 5.83 31.73 4.08
C GLY A 49 6.15 33.12 4.62
N LEU A 50 7.28 33.67 4.18
CA LEU A 50 7.67 35.04 4.42
C LEU A 50 8.00 35.69 3.08
N LYS A 51 7.42 36.87 2.85
CA LYS A 51 7.75 37.71 1.71
C LYS A 51 8.30 39.04 2.23
N ALA A 52 9.47 39.44 1.74
CA ALA A 52 10.12 40.69 2.07
C ALA A 52 10.40 41.50 0.81
N THR A 53 10.07 42.77 0.82
CA THR A 53 10.53 43.72 -0.20
C THR A 53 11.90 44.25 0.21
N ILE A 54 12.94 43.92 -0.55
CA ILE A 54 14.32 44.31 -0.27
C ILE A 54 14.56 45.74 -0.76
N LEU A 55 14.09 46.02 -1.97
CA LEU A 55 14.12 47.36 -2.58
C LEU A 55 13.01 47.43 -3.64
N GLU A 56 12.81 48.61 -4.22
CA GLU A 56 11.81 48.80 -5.26
C GLU A 56 12.03 47.87 -6.45
N GLY A 57 11.02 47.05 -6.73
CA GLY A 57 11.06 46.03 -7.78
C GLY A 57 11.68 44.72 -7.37
N LEU A 58 12.37 44.59 -6.21
CA LEU A 58 13.00 43.35 -5.74
C LEU A 58 12.34 42.82 -4.50
N THR A 59 11.80 41.59 -4.60
CA THR A 59 11.21 40.87 -3.45
C THR A 59 11.88 39.53 -3.28
N PHE A 60 12.00 39.12 -2.03
CA PHE A 60 12.40 37.78 -1.62
C PHE A 60 11.19 37.06 -1.02
N ASP A 61 10.96 35.85 -1.46
CA ASP A 61 9.88 34.97 -1.01
C ASP A 61 10.49 33.63 -0.53
N THR A 62 10.25 33.26 0.71
CA THR A 62 10.65 31.97 1.25
C THR A 62 9.42 31.21 1.75
N LYS A 63 9.28 29.95 1.37
CA LYS A 63 8.18 29.08 1.76
C LYS A 63 8.72 27.76 2.26
N PHE A 64 8.28 27.38 3.45
CA PHE A 64 8.58 26.09 4.05
C PHE A 64 7.31 25.32 4.28
N GLN A 65 7.30 24.06 3.85
CA GLN A 65 6.15 23.16 4.00
C GLN A 65 6.62 21.85 4.64
N LEU A 66 5.84 21.39 5.62
CA LEU A 66 5.91 20.05 6.18
C LEU A 66 4.63 19.29 5.85
N GLU A 67 4.76 18.04 5.53
CA GLU A 67 3.63 17.15 5.29
C GLU A 67 3.86 15.81 5.99
N HIS A 68 2.85 15.37 6.74
CA HIS A 68 2.84 14.08 7.42
C HIS A 68 1.55 13.35 7.05
N VAL A 69 1.68 12.25 6.31
CA VAL A 69 0.56 11.43 5.87
C VAL A 69 0.67 10.06 6.51
N ILE A 70 -0.40 9.64 7.17
CA ILE A 70 -0.56 8.28 7.67
C ILE A 70 -1.73 7.65 6.93
N LYS A 71 -1.50 6.48 6.35
CA LYS A 71 -2.55 5.64 5.80
C LYS A 71 -2.51 4.29 6.49
N ASP A 72 -3.61 3.96 7.17
CA ASP A 72 -3.86 2.64 7.74
C ASP A 72 -4.79 1.87 6.80
N SER A 73 -4.40 0.64 6.48
CA SER A 73 -5.17 -0.29 5.65
C SER A 73 -5.53 -1.49 6.48
N ARG A 74 -6.80 -1.85 6.48
CA ARG A 74 -7.34 -3.03 7.15
C ARG A 74 -8.22 -3.80 6.18
N GLN A 75 -7.94 -5.07 5.99
CA GLN A 75 -8.64 -5.97 5.08
C GLN A 75 -9.02 -7.24 5.84
N LEU A 76 -10.29 -7.37 6.14
CA LEU A 76 -10.84 -8.54 6.79
C LEU A 76 -11.56 -9.40 5.75
N TYR A 77 -11.23 -10.67 5.73
CA TYR A 77 -11.87 -11.69 4.90
C TYR A 77 -12.45 -12.76 5.82
N THR A 78 -13.76 -12.94 5.79
CA THR A 78 -14.42 -13.97 6.58
C THR A 78 -14.39 -15.32 5.86
N ASP A 79 -14.79 -16.39 6.52
CA ASP A 79 -14.96 -17.73 5.98
C ASP A 79 -16.03 -17.83 4.87
N GLU A 80 -16.85 -16.80 4.70
CA GLU A 80 -17.73 -16.66 3.52
C GLU A 80 -16.95 -16.47 2.23
N THR A 81 -15.70 -15.94 2.29
CA THR A 81 -14.88 -15.73 1.09
C THR A 81 -14.22 -17.03 0.61
N TYR A 82 -14.10 -17.17 -0.71
CA TYR A 82 -13.33 -18.25 -1.31
C TYR A 82 -11.88 -18.25 -0.81
N TYR A 83 -11.29 -17.07 -0.67
CA TYR A 83 -9.90 -16.90 -0.21
C TYR A 83 -9.64 -17.59 1.13
N VAL A 84 -10.48 -17.35 2.14
CA VAL A 84 -10.31 -17.95 3.46
C VAL A 84 -10.54 -19.46 3.40
N ARG A 85 -11.61 -19.90 2.74
CA ARG A 85 -11.95 -21.33 2.63
C ARG A 85 -10.84 -22.11 1.89
N ASP A 86 -10.29 -21.53 0.82
CA ASP A 86 -9.20 -22.14 0.07
C ASP A 86 -7.93 -22.28 0.94
N ILE A 87 -7.54 -21.22 1.66
CA ILE A 87 -6.37 -21.26 2.56
C ILE A 87 -6.56 -22.28 3.69
N VAL A 88 -7.71 -22.27 4.37
CA VAL A 88 -7.98 -23.21 5.46
C VAL A 88 -7.97 -24.65 4.94
N ASN A 89 -8.60 -24.91 3.80
CA ASN A 89 -8.62 -26.24 3.21
C ASN A 89 -7.22 -26.74 2.82
N ARG A 90 -6.40 -25.87 2.20
CA ARG A 90 -5.01 -26.22 1.81
C ARG A 90 -4.15 -26.61 2.99
N PHE A 91 -4.34 -25.97 4.15
CA PHE A 91 -3.59 -26.25 5.37
C PHE A 91 -4.35 -27.11 6.37
N THR A 92 -5.26 -27.95 5.86
CA THR A 92 -5.93 -29.01 6.63
C THR A 92 -5.45 -30.36 6.11
N THR A 93 -4.70 -31.07 6.93
CA THR A 93 -4.20 -32.42 6.62
C THR A 93 -5.30 -33.43 6.84
N LEU A 94 -5.47 -34.38 5.90
CA LEU A 94 -6.38 -35.52 6.00
C LEU A 94 -5.59 -36.79 6.25
N ASN A 95 -5.92 -37.52 7.31
CA ASN A 95 -5.47 -38.89 7.51
C ASN A 95 -6.34 -39.82 6.66
N TRP A 96 -5.75 -40.50 5.68
CA TRP A 96 -6.46 -41.37 4.74
C TRP A 96 -6.88 -42.73 5.34
N GLU A 97 -6.33 -43.10 6.50
CA GLU A 97 -6.62 -44.35 7.12
C GLU A 97 -7.93 -44.31 7.91
N ASP A 98 -8.16 -43.22 8.64
CA ASP A 98 -9.29 -43.06 9.56
C ASP A 98 -10.23 -41.90 9.23
N GLY A 99 -9.89 -41.08 8.24
CA GLY A 99 -10.66 -39.91 7.81
C GLY A 99 -10.59 -38.71 8.76
N THR A 100 -9.71 -38.75 9.75
CA THR A 100 -9.51 -37.60 10.65
C THR A 100 -8.80 -36.46 9.96
N THR A 101 -9.08 -35.22 10.39
CA THR A 101 -8.45 -34.03 9.87
C THR A 101 -7.76 -33.22 10.93
N GLU A 102 -6.63 -32.63 10.59
CA GLU A 102 -5.90 -31.69 11.42
C GLU A 102 -5.80 -30.35 10.68
N ALA A 103 -6.46 -29.32 11.20
CA ALA A 103 -6.39 -27.97 10.66
C ALA A 103 -5.22 -27.21 11.30
N HIS A 104 -4.22 -26.83 10.50
CA HIS A 104 -3.05 -26.06 10.93
C HIS A 104 -3.31 -24.55 10.95
N ILE A 105 -4.42 -24.12 10.35
CA ILE A 105 -4.96 -22.76 10.43
C ILE A 105 -6.33 -22.88 11.10
N GLY A 106 -6.54 -22.14 12.19
CA GLY A 106 -7.82 -22.12 12.88
C GLY A 106 -8.94 -21.59 11.98
N LYS A 107 -10.15 -22.15 12.16
CA LYS A 107 -11.35 -21.63 11.52
C LYS A 107 -11.60 -20.19 11.98
N GLY A 108 -11.93 -19.30 11.05
CA GLY A 108 -12.19 -17.89 11.31
C GLY A 108 -11.75 -17.02 10.16
N SER A 109 -11.76 -15.72 10.37
CA SER A 109 -11.39 -14.75 9.34
C SER A 109 -9.87 -14.67 9.17
N ILE A 110 -9.47 -14.09 8.06
CA ILE A 110 -8.07 -13.66 7.83
C ILE A 110 -8.04 -12.14 7.83
N LEU A 111 -7.22 -11.57 8.73
CA LEU A 111 -7.02 -10.12 8.82
C LEU A 111 -5.65 -9.74 8.26
N ASN A 112 -5.65 -8.85 7.27
CA ASN A 112 -4.46 -8.22 6.72
C ASN A 112 -4.42 -6.75 7.10
N GLU A 113 -3.30 -6.31 7.66
CA GLU A 113 -3.11 -4.92 8.06
C GLU A 113 -1.85 -4.32 7.43
N GLY A 114 -1.90 -3.01 7.18
CA GLY A 114 -0.77 -2.27 6.68
C GLY A 114 -0.79 -0.83 7.16
N LYS A 115 0.41 -0.29 7.40
CA LYS A 115 0.61 1.10 7.78
C LYS A 115 1.62 1.76 6.86
N TYR A 116 1.23 2.87 6.26
CA TYR A 116 2.03 3.62 5.32
C TYR A 116 2.19 5.04 5.85
N VAL A 117 3.43 5.43 6.09
CA VAL A 117 3.76 6.75 6.61
C VAL A 117 4.62 7.50 5.60
N THR A 118 4.21 8.70 5.27
CA THR A 118 4.96 9.62 4.43
C THR A 118 5.27 10.87 5.21
N ASP A 119 6.56 11.18 5.35
CA ASP A 119 7.07 12.44 5.88
C ASP A 119 7.73 13.20 4.74
N ALA A 120 7.31 14.42 4.49
CA ALA A 120 7.88 15.24 3.45
C ALA A 120 8.10 16.67 3.95
N TYR A 121 9.17 17.28 3.47
CA TYR A 121 9.32 18.73 3.56
C TYR A 121 9.73 19.31 2.22
N ASN A 122 9.35 20.56 2.01
CA ASN A 122 9.75 21.38 0.89
C ASN A 122 10.12 22.76 1.39
N TRP A 123 11.29 23.24 0.96
CA TRP A 123 11.74 24.58 1.23
C TRP A 123 12.14 25.26 -0.05
N ARG A 124 11.40 26.31 -0.40
CA ARG A 124 11.59 27.11 -1.61
C ARG A 124 11.98 28.53 -1.25
N ASN A 125 13.05 29.02 -1.87
CA ASN A 125 13.52 30.39 -1.78
C ASN A 125 13.54 31.00 -3.17
N GLN A 126 12.95 32.16 -3.33
CA GLN A 126 12.74 32.81 -4.61
C GLN A 126 13.00 34.29 -4.52
N LEU A 127 13.74 34.81 -5.48
CA LEU A 127 13.88 36.25 -5.76
C LEU A 127 13.02 36.61 -6.95
N ASN A 128 12.25 37.68 -6.83
CA ASN A 128 11.48 38.26 -7.92
C ASN A 128 11.98 39.71 -8.11
N PHE A 129 12.34 40.02 -9.33
CA PHE A 129 12.70 41.37 -9.73
C PHE A 129 11.80 41.79 -10.86
N ASN A 130 11.13 42.94 -10.70
CA ASN A 130 10.25 43.52 -11.70
C ASN A 130 10.47 45.03 -11.66
N ARG A 131 11.09 45.58 -12.73
CA ARG A 131 11.33 47.00 -12.81
C ARG A 131 11.37 47.47 -14.24
N THR A 132 10.83 48.65 -14.50
CA THR A 132 10.95 49.36 -15.76
C THR A 132 11.94 50.50 -15.60
N PHE A 133 12.92 50.59 -16.50
CA PHE A 133 13.93 51.62 -16.55
C PHE A 133 13.67 52.52 -17.77
N ALA A 134 13.84 53.84 -17.56
CA ALA A 134 13.68 54.85 -18.59
C ALA A 134 12.36 54.72 -19.39
N GLU A 135 11.30 54.24 -18.76
CA GLU A 135 9.97 54.06 -19.33
C GLU A 135 9.90 53.12 -20.56
N ARG A 136 11.01 52.50 -20.93
CA ARG A 136 11.19 51.73 -22.17
C ARG A 136 11.69 50.30 -21.95
N HIS A 137 12.39 50.06 -20.85
CA HIS A 137 13.09 48.80 -20.61
C HIS A 137 12.46 48.08 -19.44
N ALA A 138 11.55 47.16 -19.68
CA ALA A 138 10.92 46.36 -18.63
C ALA A 138 11.69 45.03 -18.43
N PHE A 139 12.15 44.81 -17.21
CA PHE A 139 12.81 43.58 -16.78
C PHE A 139 11.95 42.84 -15.78
N ASN A 140 11.68 41.56 -16.07
CA ASN A 140 11.04 40.63 -15.16
C ASN A 140 11.98 39.45 -14.95
N PHE A 141 12.38 39.23 -13.72
CA PHE A 141 13.24 38.11 -13.35
C PHE A 141 12.60 37.37 -12.15
N VAL A 142 12.57 36.07 -12.26
CA VAL A 142 12.23 35.17 -11.17
C VAL A 142 13.29 34.10 -11.11
N GLY A 143 13.99 33.98 -9.98
CA GLY A 143 14.99 32.92 -9.78
C GLY A 143 14.94 32.38 -8.39
N GLY A 144 15.23 31.09 -8.23
CA GLY A 144 15.18 30.51 -6.93
C GLY A 144 15.75 29.09 -6.84
N VAL A 145 15.77 28.61 -5.62
CA VAL A 145 16.21 27.27 -5.28
C VAL A 145 15.13 26.58 -4.45
N GLU A 146 15.04 25.28 -4.62
CA GLU A 146 14.09 24.42 -3.91
C GLU A 146 14.82 23.17 -3.40
N ILE A 147 14.60 22.86 -2.12
CA ILE A 147 15.09 21.66 -1.48
C ILE A 147 13.88 20.89 -0.99
N SER A 148 13.78 19.62 -1.36
CA SER A 148 12.71 18.77 -0.89
C SER A 148 13.22 17.40 -0.46
N GLN A 149 12.55 16.82 0.52
CA GLN A 149 12.76 15.45 0.95
C GLN A 149 11.42 14.76 1.16
N LYS A 150 11.33 13.52 0.72
CA LYS A 150 10.21 12.64 0.99
C LYS A 150 10.74 11.32 1.54
N LYS A 151 10.24 10.94 2.70
CA LYS A 151 10.48 9.64 3.34
C LYS A 151 9.19 8.82 3.29
N LEU A 152 9.31 7.59 2.83
CA LEU A 152 8.23 6.61 2.79
C LEU A 152 8.62 5.45 3.70
N ASN A 153 7.76 5.15 4.67
CA ASN A 153 7.92 4.02 5.57
C ASN A 153 6.64 3.17 5.48
N ASN A 154 6.72 2.10 4.71
CA ASN A 154 5.60 1.22 4.44
C ASN A 154 5.79 -0.08 5.20
N ARG A 155 4.77 -0.49 5.93
CA ARG A 155 4.72 -1.73 6.70
C ARG A 155 3.46 -2.48 6.32
N SER A 156 3.63 -3.70 5.83
CA SER A 156 2.57 -4.67 5.66
C SER A 156 2.84 -5.80 6.64
N PHE A 157 1.90 -6.03 7.53
CA PHE A 157 2.06 -7.05 8.57
C PHE A 157 1.70 -8.42 8.02
N ALA A 158 2.24 -9.46 8.64
CA ALA A 158 1.86 -10.83 8.33
C ALA A 158 0.34 -11.01 8.49
N PRO A 159 -0.30 -11.85 7.65
CA PRO A 159 -1.70 -12.18 7.84
C PRO A 159 -1.97 -12.76 9.22
N ILE A 160 -3.06 -12.36 9.84
CA ILE A 160 -3.54 -12.90 11.10
C ILE A 160 -4.64 -13.88 10.76
N TYR A 161 -4.41 -15.16 11.06
CA TYR A 161 -5.31 -16.26 10.72
C TYR A 161 -6.23 -16.64 11.88
N GLY A 162 -7.40 -17.20 11.56
CA GLY A 162 -8.39 -17.57 12.56
C GLY A 162 -8.85 -16.39 13.41
N TYR A 163 -8.85 -15.19 12.80
CA TYR A 163 -9.17 -13.96 13.49
C TYR A 163 -10.68 -13.86 13.76
N ASN A 164 -11.01 -13.45 14.99
CA ASN A 164 -12.37 -13.13 15.40
C ASN A 164 -12.46 -11.66 15.77
N ASP A 165 -13.27 -10.89 15.04
CA ASP A 165 -13.38 -9.43 15.19
C ASP A 165 -14.16 -9.02 16.45
N ASP A 166 -15.05 -9.89 16.95
CA ASP A 166 -15.86 -9.60 18.15
C ASP A 166 -15.05 -9.76 19.44
N TYR A 167 -14.19 -10.78 19.48
CA TYR A 167 -13.39 -11.12 20.65
C TYR A 167 -11.92 -10.68 20.53
N LEU A 168 -11.50 -10.18 19.38
CA LEU A 168 -10.12 -9.77 19.07
C LEU A 168 -9.10 -10.89 19.34
N THR A 169 -9.48 -12.12 19.00
CA THR A 169 -8.64 -13.30 19.17
C THR A 169 -8.13 -13.78 17.82
N SER A 170 -7.05 -14.54 17.82
CA SER A 170 -6.48 -15.15 16.61
C SER A 170 -5.93 -16.54 16.92
N TYR A 171 -5.75 -17.33 15.86
CA TYR A 171 -5.10 -18.62 15.96
C TYR A 171 -3.58 -18.45 15.93
N PRO A 172 -2.82 -18.98 16.91
CA PRO A 172 -1.37 -18.89 16.92
C PRO A 172 -0.77 -19.77 15.81
N ILE A 173 0.05 -19.19 14.94
CA ILE A 173 0.76 -19.90 13.89
C ILE A 173 2.25 -19.89 14.17
N GLN A 174 2.87 -21.06 14.08
CA GLN A 174 4.33 -21.19 14.18
C GLN A 174 4.96 -20.95 12.81
N GLU A 175 5.74 -19.89 12.67
CA GLU A 175 6.29 -19.40 11.41
C GLU A 175 7.22 -20.39 10.68
N VAL A 176 7.78 -21.35 11.37
CA VAL A 176 8.83 -22.25 10.85
C VAL A 176 8.30 -23.64 10.48
N MET A 177 7.04 -23.95 10.74
CA MET A 177 6.49 -25.26 10.44
C MET A 177 6.11 -25.41 8.97
N VAL A 178 6.50 -26.51 8.39
CA VAL A 178 6.12 -26.95 7.05
C VAL A 178 5.10 -28.04 7.18
N PHE A 179 3.94 -27.84 6.57
CA PHE A 179 2.81 -28.75 6.64
C PHE A 179 2.58 -29.46 5.33
N ASP A 180 2.01 -30.64 5.38
CA ASP A 180 1.49 -31.28 4.17
C ASP A 180 0.28 -30.49 3.71
N CYS A 181 0.41 -29.89 2.52
CA CYS A 181 -0.62 -29.08 1.92
C CYS A 181 -1.39 -29.90 0.90
N PHE A 182 -2.69 -29.75 0.92
CA PHE A 182 -3.52 -30.28 -0.12
C PHE A 182 -3.31 -29.49 -1.43
N VAL A 183 -2.68 -30.11 -2.43
CA VAL A 183 -2.40 -29.48 -3.73
C VAL A 183 -3.33 -30.03 -4.79
N ALA A 184 -3.78 -29.12 -5.66
CA ALA A 184 -4.85 -29.35 -6.61
C ALA A 184 -4.58 -30.45 -7.66
N ASP A 185 -3.36 -30.73 -8.02
CA ASP A 185 -3.06 -31.62 -9.15
C ASP A 185 -2.83 -33.07 -8.79
N ASP A 186 -2.58 -33.37 -7.53
CA ASP A 186 -2.36 -34.76 -7.12
C ASP A 186 -2.69 -35.00 -5.64
N ALA A 187 -3.95 -35.35 -5.40
CA ALA A 187 -4.44 -35.70 -4.04
C ALA A 187 -3.68 -36.91 -3.43
N LYS A 188 -2.76 -37.51 -4.15
CA LYS A 188 -1.95 -38.67 -3.75
C LYS A 188 -0.47 -38.35 -3.60
N THR A 189 -0.02 -37.15 -3.93
CA THR A 189 1.38 -36.77 -3.73
C THR A 189 1.62 -36.39 -2.28
N GLU A 190 2.17 -37.32 -1.53
CA GLU A 190 2.63 -37.23 -0.14
C GLU A 190 3.67 -36.12 0.15
N ASN A 191 4.02 -35.26 -0.81
CA ASN A 191 5.24 -34.44 -0.72
C ASN A 191 5.08 -32.95 -0.97
N SER A 192 3.88 -32.41 -1.02
CA SER A 192 3.68 -30.96 -1.14
C SER A 192 3.77 -30.27 0.22
N LYS A 193 5.01 -30.10 0.69
CA LYS A 193 5.25 -29.40 1.96
C LYS A 193 5.31 -27.91 1.73
N VAL A 194 4.42 -27.16 2.35
CA VAL A 194 4.30 -25.71 2.24
C VAL A 194 4.25 -25.07 3.62
N SER A 195 4.87 -23.93 3.76
CA SER A 195 4.75 -23.11 4.96
C SER A 195 3.56 -22.15 4.84
N ILE A 196 2.88 -21.92 5.95
CA ILE A 196 1.81 -20.91 6.01
C ILE A 196 2.42 -19.54 5.75
N PRO A 197 1.83 -18.68 4.89
CA PRO A 197 2.36 -17.35 4.60
C PRO A 197 2.24 -16.43 5.83
N VAL A 198 3.36 -16.17 6.51
CA VAL A 198 3.43 -15.29 7.70
C VAL A 198 4.44 -14.16 7.51
N THR A 199 4.64 -13.73 6.27
CA THR A 199 5.68 -12.74 5.95
C THR A 199 5.17 -11.32 6.14
N SER A 200 5.87 -10.56 7.00
CA SER A 200 5.74 -9.11 7.09
C SER A 200 6.70 -8.44 6.10
N MET A 201 6.26 -7.35 5.50
CA MET A 201 7.08 -6.56 4.58
C MET A 201 7.32 -5.17 5.15
N PHE A 202 8.59 -4.77 5.21
CA PHE A 202 9.01 -3.43 5.61
C PHE A 202 9.75 -2.79 4.44
N ARG A 203 9.30 -1.63 3.99
CA ARG A 203 9.93 -0.88 2.92
C ARG A 203 10.20 0.54 3.38
N TYR A 204 11.44 0.95 3.30
CA TYR A 204 11.86 2.33 3.52
C TYR A 204 12.40 2.90 2.21
N ASN A 205 11.95 4.11 1.85
CA ASN A 205 12.47 4.86 0.71
C ASN A 205 12.62 6.32 1.12
N MET A 206 13.75 6.92 0.74
CA MET A 206 14.03 8.34 0.96
C MET A 206 14.50 8.96 -0.34
N GLN A 207 13.83 10.04 -0.75
CA GLN A 207 14.14 10.83 -1.93
C GLN A 207 14.48 12.24 -1.49
N ARG A 208 15.56 12.78 -2.02
CA ARG A 208 15.98 14.17 -1.80
C ARG A 208 16.22 14.82 -3.15
N TYR A 209 15.70 16.02 -3.30
CA TYR A 209 15.85 16.79 -4.50
C TYR A 209 16.37 18.19 -4.14
N PHE A 210 17.30 18.65 -4.96
CA PHE A 210 17.70 20.04 -5.04
C PHE A 210 17.43 20.50 -6.46
N SER A 211 16.74 21.63 -6.62
CA SER A 211 16.52 22.24 -7.93
C SER A 211 16.75 23.73 -7.86
N ALA A 212 17.29 24.26 -8.94
CA ALA A 212 17.40 25.69 -9.18
C ALA A 212 16.60 26.03 -10.44
N PHE A 213 15.98 27.20 -10.45
CA PHE A 213 15.20 27.67 -11.58
C PHE A 213 15.41 29.17 -11.77
N ALA A 214 15.34 29.63 -13.02
CA ALA A 214 15.39 31.04 -13.35
C ALA A 214 14.54 31.32 -14.60
N ASN A 215 13.78 32.41 -14.56
CA ASN A 215 13.06 32.94 -15.68
C ASN A 215 13.44 34.41 -15.81
N LEU A 216 13.79 34.82 -17.03
CA LEU A 216 14.08 36.21 -17.37
C LEU A 216 13.19 36.60 -18.55
N ALA A 217 12.55 37.76 -18.46
CA ALA A 217 11.87 38.37 -19.55
C ALA A 217 12.30 39.86 -19.64
N TYR A 218 12.62 40.28 -20.83
CA TYR A 218 12.94 41.66 -21.15
C TYR A 218 12.02 42.15 -22.25
N THR A 219 11.44 43.32 -22.05
CA THR A 219 10.58 43.98 -23.05
C THR A 219 11.07 45.38 -23.32
N LEU A 220 11.22 45.71 -24.60
CA LEU A 220 11.63 47.02 -25.09
C LEU A 220 10.42 47.73 -25.74
N ASP A 221 10.17 48.95 -25.31
CA ASP A 221 9.10 49.84 -25.82
C ASP A 221 7.71 49.19 -25.88
N ASP A 222 7.45 48.21 -24.99
CA ASP A 222 6.24 47.39 -25.01
C ASP A 222 5.95 46.68 -26.35
N LYS A 223 6.95 46.59 -27.23
CA LYS A 223 6.84 46.04 -28.59
C LYS A 223 7.66 44.77 -28.79
N TYR A 224 8.86 44.72 -28.24
CA TYR A 224 9.79 43.61 -28.46
C TYR A 224 10.06 42.91 -27.13
N SER A 225 9.72 41.63 -27.04
CA SER A 225 9.95 40.84 -25.84
C SER A 225 10.86 39.65 -26.13
N LEU A 226 11.85 39.45 -25.25
CA LEU A 226 12.72 38.27 -25.22
C LEU A 226 12.56 37.58 -23.87
N SER A 227 12.42 36.28 -23.88
CA SER A 227 12.34 35.49 -22.63
C SER A 227 13.25 34.28 -22.69
N ALA A 228 13.80 33.91 -21.52
CA ALA A 228 14.59 32.72 -21.32
C ALA A 228 14.19 32.05 -19.99
N SER A 229 14.15 30.73 -19.97
CA SER A 229 13.89 29.95 -18.76
C SER A 229 14.90 28.82 -18.60
N PHE A 230 15.25 28.54 -17.36
CA PHE A 230 16.16 27.48 -16.94
C PHE A 230 15.58 26.74 -15.76
N ARG A 231 15.77 25.41 -15.74
CA ARG A 231 15.42 24.55 -14.60
C ARG A 231 16.36 23.36 -14.51
#